data_01d1d73a962aab643f8c321de6765336
#
_entry.id   01d1d73a962aab643f8c321de6765336
#
_cell.length_a   1.000
_cell.length_b   1.000
_cell.length_c   1.000
_cell.angle_alpha   90.00
_cell.angle_beta   90.00
_cell.angle_gamma   90.00
#
_symmetry.space_group_name_H-M   'P 1'
#
loop_
_entity.id
_entity.type
_entity.pdbx_description
1 polymer ?
#
loop_
_entity_poly.entity_id
_entity_poly.type
_entity_poly.pdbx_seq_one_letter_code
_entity_poly.pdbx_strand_id
1 'polypeptide(L)'
;MPFCKQKCYYCDFVSYPNRYEMVERYIKCLKSEIVQYANENRIMHEHGLEPKFIIKTIYIGGGTPSSIDELYILNVMETIKANFEIDEEAEITIEVNPGTASKEKLKTYKEAGINRISIGLQAVQDRLLKSIGRIHNYSDFENTFEWAREAGFDNINVDLMLALPNQTLDDLKESVKTIANLKPEHISVYSLIVEENTKMEKMVQD
;
A
#
# COMPACT_ATOMS: atom_id res chain seq x y z
N MET A 1 8.38 1.11 1.23
CA MET A 1 8.33 1.96 2.46
C MET A 1 8.27 1.06 3.70
N PRO A 2 9.32 0.94 4.52
CA PRO A 2 9.38 -0.07 5.59
C PRO A 2 8.78 0.40 6.93
N PHE A 3 7.78 1.28 6.91
CA PHE A 3 7.20 1.87 8.11
C PHE A 3 5.78 1.40 8.34
N CYS A 4 5.46 1.05 9.59
CA CYS A 4 4.12 0.71 10.03
C CYS A 4 3.80 1.36 11.38
N LYS A 5 2.52 1.65 11.61
CA LYS A 5 2.05 2.04 12.95
C LYS A 5 2.09 0.83 13.90
N GLN A 6 1.73 -0.34 13.38
CA GLN A 6 1.77 -1.63 14.07
C GLN A 6 2.04 -2.74 13.04
N LYS A 7 2.81 -3.76 13.42
CA LYS A 7 3.01 -4.95 12.58
C LYS A 7 1.87 -5.94 12.82
N CYS A 8 1.17 -6.32 11.76
CA CYS A 8 0.11 -7.33 11.81
C CYS A 8 0.70 -8.69 12.20
N TYR A 9 -0.10 -9.56 12.82
CA TYR A 9 0.39 -10.82 13.39
C TYR A 9 0.89 -11.82 12.35
N TYR A 10 0.40 -11.73 11.11
CA TYR A 10 0.76 -12.60 10.00
C TYR A 10 1.88 -12.03 9.09
N CYS A 11 2.27 -10.76 9.28
CA CYS A 11 3.10 -10.05 8.32
C CYS A 11 4.59 -10.40 8.48
N ASP A 12 5.20 -10.94 7.43
CA ASP A 12 6.63 -11.21 7.31
C ASP A 12 7.40 -10.14 6.52
N PHE A 13 6.70 -9.20 5.91
CA PHE A 13 7.33 -8.12 5.13
C PHE A 13 8.36 -7.35 5.96
N VAL A 14 9.40 -6.87 5.27
CA VAL A 14 10.42 -6.00 5.86
C VAL A 14 9.78 -4.68 6.27
N SER A 15 9.25 -4.66 7.50
CA SER A 15 8.57 -3.50 8.06
C SER A 15 8.88 -3.33 9.55
N TYR A 16 9.03 -2.08 9.96
CA TYR A 16 9.44 -1.71 11.31
C TYR A 16 8.39 -0.80 11.93
N PRO A 17 7.65 -1.27 12.96
CA PRO A 17 6.67 -0.42 13.65
C PRO A 17 7.37 0.66 14.48
N ASN A 18 6.72 1.85 14.55
CA ASN A 18 7.15 2.94 15.42
C ASN A 18 8.59 3.45 15.19
N ARG A 19 9.15 3.33 13.96
CA ARG A 19 10.49 3.84 13.62
C ARG A 19 10.41 5.10 12.77
N TYR A 20 9.49 6.00 13.11
CA TYR A 20 9.23 7.23 12.35
C TYR A 20 10.39 8.23 12.40
N GLU A 21 11.26 8.14 13.41
CA GLU A 21 12.51 8.91 13.48
C GLU A 21 13.48 8.62 12.33
N MET A 22 13.29 7.48 11.63
CA MET A 22 14.11 7.08 10.49
C MET A 22 13.55 7.52 9.14
N VAL A 23 12.31 8.02 9.09
CA VAL A 23 11.61 8.31 7.82
C VAL A 23 12.38 9.31 6.97
N GLU A 24 12.77 10.44 7.52
CA GLU A 24 13.50 11.48 6.78
C GLU A 24 14.80 10.95 6.17
N ARG A 25 15.58 10.22 6.98
CA ARG A 25 16.82 9.60 6.51
C ARG A 25 16.57 8.57 5.40
N TYR A 26 15.54 7.72 5.58
CA TYR A 26 15.16 6.72 4.57
C TYR A 26 14.76 7.39 3.26
N ILE A 27 13.89 8.39 3.30
CA ILE A 27 13.43 9.12 2.10
C ILE A 27 14.61 9.79 1.39
N LYS A 28 15.55 10.39 2.14
CA LYS A 28 16.77 10.96 1.56
C LYS A 28 17.60 9.91 0.81
N CYS A 29 17.80 8.73 1.41
CA CYS A 29 18.52 7.63 0.76
C CYS A 29 17.78 7.12 -0.46
N LEU A 30 16.47 6.90 -0.37
CA LEU A 30 15.64 6.45 -1.49
C LEU A 30 15.70 7.43 -2.67
N LYS A 31 15.60 8.72 -2.41
CA LYS A 31 15.73 9.75 -3.47
C LYS A 31 17.12 9.72 -4.13
N SER A 32 18.16 9.53 -3.33
CA SER A 32 19.53 9.40 -3.88
C SER A 32 19.67 8.16 -4.75
N GLU A 33 19.09 7.03 -4.35
CA GLU A 33 19.07 5.78 -5.12
C GLU A 33 18.31 5.94 -6.44
N ILE A 34 17.15 6.60 -6.42
CA ILE A 34 16.35 6.93 -7.62
C ILE A 34 17.21 7.74 -8.62
N VAL A 35 17.87 8.79 -8.15
CA VAL A 35 18.72 9.65 -9.00
C VAL A 35 19.93 8.88 -9.54
N GLN A 36 20.57 8.07 -8.70
CA GLN A 36 21.69 7.25 -9.12
C GLN A 36 21.29 6.28 -10.23
N TYR A 37 20.20 5.54 -10.02
CA TYR A 37 19.69 4.58 -11.00
C TYR A 37 19.32 5.27 -12.34
N ALA A 38 18.70 6.43 -12.29
CA ALA A 38 18.38 7.20 -13.48
C ALA A 38 19.63 7.65 -14.24
N ASN A 39 20.68 8.08 -13.53
CA ASN A 39 21.95 8.47 -14.13
C ASN A 39 22.68 7.27 -14.78
N GLU A 40 22.74 6.13 -14.08
CA GLU A 40 23.33 4.90 -14.61
C GLU A 40 22.63 4.45 -15.89
N ASN A 41 21.29 4.46 -15.89
CA ASN A 41 20.48 4.12 -17.05
C ASN A 41 20.75 5.07 -18.24
N ARG A 42 20.84 6.37 -17.99
CA ARG A 42 21.18 7.37 -19.02
C ARG A 42 22.55 7.12 -19.62
N ILE A 43 23.57 6.86 -18.80
CA ILE A 43 24.93 6.56 -19.25
C ILE A 43 24.94 5.30 -20.12
N MET A 44 24.26 4.23 -19.69
CA MET A 44 24.15 2.99 -20.48
C MET A 44 23.50 3.24 -21.84
N HIS A 45 22.41 4.01 -21.86
CA HIS A 45 21.72 4.38 -23.08
C HIS A 45 22.62 5.19 -24.04
N GLU A 46 23.35 6.19 -23.54
CA GLU A 46 24.29 7.01 -24.32
C GLU A 46 25.40 6.17 -24.96
N HIS A 47 25.79 5.05 -24.32
CA HIS A 47 26.76 4.10 -24.85
C HIS A 47 26.15 2.97 -25.70
N GLY A 48 24.84 3.01 -25.95
CA GLY A 48 24.14 2.00 -26.77
C GLY A 48 24.04 0.62 -26.13
N LEU A 49 24.18 0.54 -24.80
CA LEU A 49 24.13 -0.74 -24.06
C LEU A 49 22.71 -1.16 -23.73
N GLU A 50 21.82 -0.19 -23.46
CA GLU A 50 20.43 -0.43 -23.10
C GLU A 50 19.51 0.58 -23.81
N PRO A 51 18.29 0.19 -24.19
CA PRO A 51 17.33 1.14 -24.73
C PRO A 51 16.85 2.10 -23.64
N LYS A 52 16.58 3.35 -24.00
CA LYS A 52 15.84 4.27 -23.12
C LYS A 52 14.48 3.65 -22.79
N PHE A 53 14.15 3.51 -21.51
CA PHE A 53 12.87 3.01 -21.10
C PHE A 53 11.94 4.13 -20.61
N ILE A 54 10.65 3.91 -20.81
CA ILE A 54 9.56 4.75 -20.30
C ILE A 54 8.88 3.98 -19.18
N ILE A 55 8.69 4.63 -18.03
CA ILE A 55 8.02 3.99 -16.88
C ILE A 55 6.52 3.84 -17.18
N LYS A 56 6.04 2.61 -17.14
CA LYS A 56 4.62 2.27 -17.32
C LYS A 56 3.91 1.99 -16.00
N THR A 57 4.65 1.66 -14.94
CA THR A 57 4.05 1.40 -13.64
C THR A 57 4.93 1.93 -12.52
N ILE A 58 4.31 2.49 -11.48
CA ILE A 58 4.95 2.82 -10.20
C ILE A 58 4.10 2.21 -9.10
N TYR A 59 4.74 1.44 -8.20
CA TYR A 59 4.07 0.83 -7.06
C TYR A 59 4.73 1.26 -5.75
N ILE A 60 3.98 1.97 -4.91
CA ILE A 60 4.43 2.45 -3.60
C ILE A 60 3.83 1.55 -2.53
N GLY A 61 4.61 0.60 -2.06
CA GLY A 61 4.17 -0.43 -1.13
C GLY A 61 5.20 -0.73 -0.03
N GLY A 62 5.03 -1.88 0.62
CA GLY A 62 5.95 -2.48 1.59
C GLY A 62 5.37 -2.64 2.98
N GLY A 63 5.67 -1.78 3.94
CA GLY A 63 5.01 -1.76 5.25
C GLY A 63 3.63 -1.10 5.15
N THR A 64 3.58 0.21 5.34
CA THR A 64 2.35 1.00 5.20
C THR A 64 2.72 2.41 4.72
N PRO A 65 2.75 2.67 3.42
CA PRO A 65 3.09 3.98 2.87
C PRO A 65 2.23 5.11 3.44
N SER A 66 0.94 4.85 3.67
CA SER A 66 0.02 5.83 4.26
C SER A 66 0.25 6.13 5.75
N SER A 67 1.16 5.41 6.42
CA SER A 67 1.49 5.66 7.83
C SER A 67 2.46 6.82 8.05
N ILE A 68 3.17 7.26 7.02
CA ILE A 68 4.07 8.41 7.07
C ILE A 68 3.37 9.67 6.58
N ASP A 69 4.00 10.83 6.78
CA ASP A 69 3.51 12.10 6.26
C ASP A 69 3.46 12.08 4.72
N GLU A 70 2.38 12.57 4.15
CA GLU A 70 2.13 12.60 2.70
C GLU A 70 3.16 13.40 1.91
N LEU A 71 3.78 14.40 2.53
CA LEU A 71 4.83 15.21 1.90
C LEU A 71 6.05 14.37 1.53
N TYR A 72 6.33 13.28 2.25
CA TYR A 72 7.40 12.37 1.88
C TYR A 72 7.06 11.59 0.60
N ILE A 73 5.81 11.19 0.43
CA ILE A 73 5.34 10.52 -0.79
C ILE A 73 5.39 11.50 -1.98
N LEU A 74 4.91 12.73 -1.78
CA LEU A 74 5.00 13.80 -2.79
C LEU A 74 6.45 14.02 -3.23
N ASN A 75 7.38 14.18 -2.30
CA ASN A 75 8.81 14.36 -2.58
C ASN A 75 9.44 13.21 -3.37
N VAL A 76 9.05 11.96 -3.09
CA VAL A 76 9.50 10.79 -3.87
C VAL A 76 8.95 10.84 -5.28
N MET A 77 7.67 11.12 -5.46
CA MET A 77 7.02 11.25 -6.77
C MET A 77 7.64 12.37 -7.62
N GLU A 78 7.92 13.52 -7.03
CA GLU A 78 8.62 14.63 -7.70
C GLU A 78 10.03 14.19 -8.15
N THR A 79 10.75 13.44 -7.31
CA THR A 79 12.08 12.93 -7.67
C THR A 79 12.01 11.96 -8.84
N ILE A 80 11.01 11.07 -8.87
CA ILE A 80 10.80 10.12 -9.98
C ILE A 80 10.48 10.91 -11.27
N LYS A 81 9.52 11.82 -11.22
CA LYS A 81 9.10 12.66 -12.37
C LYS A 81 10.24 13.51 -12.95
N ALA A 82 11.14 13.99 -12.11
CA ALA A 82 12.29 14.80 -12.53
C ALA A 82 13.40 13.97 -13.22
N ASN A 83 13.44 12.66 -13.02
CA ASN A 83 14.56 11.81 -13.46
C ASN A 83 14.17 10.75 -14.50
N PHE A 84 12.88 10.46 -14.66
CA PHE A 84 12.40 9.45 -15.60
C PHE A 84 11.29 10.01 -16.49
N GLU A 85 11.22 9.48 -17.70
CA GLU A 85 10.06 9.65 -18.56
C GLU A 85 8.97 8.65 -18.12
N ILE A 86 7.79 9.17 -17.81
CA ILE A 86 6.64 8.39 -17.36
C ILE A 86 5.61 8.40 -18.49
N ASP A 87 5.11 7.22 -18.85
CA ASP A 87 4.04 7.06 -19.84
C ASP A 87 2.78 7.81 -19.34
N GLU A 88 2.07 8.46 -20.25
CA GLU A 88 0.83 9.18 -19.93
C GLU A 88 -0.26 8.25 -19.34
N GLU A 89 -0.25 6.97 -19.75
CA GLU A 89 -1.16 5.93 -19.26
C GLU A 89 -0.57 5.11 -18.11
N ALA A 90 0.54 5.55 -17.49
CA ALA A 90 1.20 4.80 -16.42
C ALA A 90 0.27 4.57 -15.23
N GLU A 91 0.21 3.33 -14.74
CA GLU A 91 -0.45 3.01 -13.48
C GLU A 91 0.46 3.38 -12.30
N ILE A 92 0.00 4.29 -11.45
CA ILE A 92 0.72 4.73 -10.25
C ILE A 92 -0.10 4.36 -9.02
N THR A 93 0.33 3.30 -8.34
CA THR A 93 -0.38 2.70 -7.20
C THR A 93 0.27 3.06 -5.87
N ILE A 94 -0.56 3.33 -4.85
CA ILE A 94 -0.13 3.40 -3.45
C ILE A 94 -0.95 2.44 -2.58
N GLU A 95 -0.27 1.73 -1.66
CA GLU A 95 -0.92 0.94 -0.61
C GLU A 95 -1.37 1.83 0.54
N VAL A 96 -2.62 1.63 0.95
CA VAL A 96 -3.27 2.38 2.03
C VAL A 96 -3.81 1.42 3.08
N ASN A 97 -3.47 1.67 4.34
CA ASN A 97 -4.09 0.98 5.46
C ASN A 97 -5.17 1.88 6.06
N PRO A 98 -6.44 1.44 6.13
CA PRO A 98 -7.49 2.17 6.83
C PRO A 98 -7.04 2.57 8.24
N GLY A 99 -7.44 3.74 8.72
CA GLY A 99 -6.98 4.30 10.00
C GLY A 99 -5.58 4.95 9.96
N THR A 100 -4.90 4.96 8.80
CA THR A 100 -3.68 5.74 8.57
C THR A 100 -3.81 6.78 7.46
N ALA A 101 -4.89 6.73 6.69
CA ALA A 101 -5.24 7.73 5.70
C ALA A 101 -6.19 8.79 6.27
N SER A 102 -6.09 10.00 5.77
CA SER A 102 -7.07 11.06 5.94
C SER A 102 -7.54 11.56 4.58
N LYS A 103 -8.61 12.32 4.55
CA LYS A 103 -9.12 12.94 3.33
C LYS A 103 -8.07 13.83 2.64
N GLU A 104 -7.31 14.59 3.44
CA GLU A 104 -6.25 15.48 2.97
C GLU A 104 -5.10 14.67 2.35
N LYS A 105 -4.67 13.58 3.00
CA LYS A 105 -3.65 12.67 2.45
C LYS A 105 -4.03 12.10 1.09
N LEU A 106 -5.25 11.60 0.98
CA LEU A 106 -5.73 11.01 -0.27
C LEU A 106 -5.79 12.05 -1.39
N LYS A 107 -6.20 13.27 -1.08
CA LYS A 107 -6.15 14.38 -2.03
C LYS A 107 -4.73 14.70 -2.47
N THR A 108 -3.78 14.79 -1.53
CA THR A 108 -2.36 15.01 -1.83
C THR A 108 -1.79 13.89 -2.72
N TYR A 109 -2.15 12.62 -2.48
CA TYR A 109 -1.74 11.52 -3.33
C TYR A 109 -2.27 11.66 -4.76
N LYS A 110 -3.53 12.05 -4.92
CA LYS A 110 -4.12 12.31 -6.25
C LYS A 110 -3.41 13.45 -6.96
N GLU A 111 -3.15 14.55 -6.27
CA GLU A 111 -2.40 15.71 -6.80
C GLU A 111 -0.95 15.35 -7.16
N ALA A 112 -0.33 14.42 -6.45
CA ALA A 112 0.99 13.87 -6.79
C ALA A 112 0.98 13.00 -8.07
N GLY A 113 -0.20 12.74 -8.65
CA GLY A 113 -0.38 11.94 -9.86
C GLY A 113 -0.56 10.44 -9.61
N ILE A 114 -0.77 10.04 -8.34
CA ILE A 114 -1.17 8.66 -8.03
C ILE A 114 -2.60 8.46 -8.55
N ASN A 115 -2.81 7.41 -9.35
CA ASN A 115 -4.09 7.16 -10.02
C ASN A 115 -4.78 5.86 -9.58
N ARG A 116 -4.11 5.03 -8.76
CA ARG A 116 -4.67 3.80 -8.19
C ARG A 116 -4.36 3.69 -6.70
N ILE A 117 -5.34 3.22 -5.92
CA ILE A 117 -5.18 2.92 -4.49
C ILE A 117 -5.45 1.44 -4.23
N SER A 118 -4.60 0.79 -3.42
CA SER A 118 -4.85 -0.53 -2.86
C SER A 118 -5.14 -0.42 -1.37
N ILE A 119 -6.37 -0.76 -0.94
CA ILE A 119 -6.81 -0.62 0.45
C ILE A 119 -6.81 -1.99 1.13
N GLY A 120 -5.95 -2.16 2.13
CA GLY A 120 -5.84 -3.39 2.90
C GLY A 120 -6.94 -3.54 3.95
N LEU A 121 -8.13 -3.99 3.58
CA LEU A 121 -9.24 -4.24 4.51
C LEU A 121 -9.09 -5.56 5.26
N GLN A 122 -8.94 -6.65 4.56
CA GLN A 122 -8.79 -8.05 4.98
C GLN A 122 -10.12 -8.75 5.31
N ALA A 123 -11.00 -8.16 6.11
CA ALA A 123 -12.33 -8.66 6.43
C ALA A 123 -13.25 -7.51 6.86
N VAL A 124 -14.57 -7.68 6.72
CA VAL A 124 -15.54 -6.67 7.22
C VAL A 124 -15.88 -6.86 8.70
N GLN A 125 -15.58 -8.02 9.27
CA GLN A 125 -15.89 -8.31 10.68
C GLN A 125 -14.73 -7.84 11.58
N ASP A 126 -14.99 -6.89 12.46
CA ASP A 126 -13.98 -6.31 13.38
C ASP A 126 -13.31 -7.35 14.27
N ARG A 127 -14.01 -8.44 14.64
CA ARG A 127 -13.41 -9.53 15.42
C ARG A 127 -12.29 -10.24 14.65
N LEU A 128 -12.44 -10.41 13.33
CA LEU A 128 -11.43 -11.01 12.47
C LEU A 128 -10.25 -10.06 12.28
N LEU A 129 -10.49 -8.77 12.08
CA LEU A 129 -9.44 -7.75 12.02
C LEU A 129 -8.58 -7.74 13.29
N LYS A 130 -9.22 -7.79 14.46
CA LYS A 130 -8.53 -7.88 15.75
C LYS A 130 -7.70 -9.16 15.89
N SER A 131 -8.22 -10.31 15.42
CA SER A 131 -7.53 -11.60 15.52
C SER A 131 -6.21 -11.65 14.75
N ILE A 132 -6.05 -10.83 13.72
CA ILE A 132 -4.85 -10.71 12.90
C ILE A 132 -4.00 -9.47 13.22
N GLY A 133 -4.36 -8.71 14.25
CA GLY A 133 -3.61 -7.54 14.70
C GLY A 133 -3.75 -6.30 13.80
N ARG A 134 -4.88 -6.15 13.13
CA ARG A 134 -5.19 -4.90 12.39
C ARG A 134 -5.54 -3.78 13.37
N ILE A 135 -5.13 -2.56 13.03
CA ILE A 135 -5.34 -1.37 13.87
C ILE A 135 -6.66 -0.65 13.58
N HIS A 136 -7.30 -0.99 12.47
CA HIS A 136 -8.54 -0.37 12.00
C HIS A 136 -9.74 -1.30 12.23
N ASN A 137 -10.92 -0.72 12.17
CA ASN A 137 -12.20 -1.40 12.10
C ASN A 137 -12.86 -1.19 10.72
N TYR A 138 -14.02 -1.81 10.50
CA TYR A 138 -14.71 -1.69 9.21
C TYR A 138 -15.15 -0.26 8.90
N SER A 139 -15.56 0.53 9.89
CA SER A 139 -15.92 1.94 9.69
C SER A 139 -14.74 2.80 9.23
N ASP A 140 -13.53 2.53 9.72
CA ASP A 140 -12.33 3.22 9.23
C ASP A 140 -12.08 2.94 7.75
N PHE A 141 -12.39 1.71 7.30
CA PHE A 141 -12.32 1.34 5.89
C PHE A 141 -13.39 2.08 5.06
N GLU A 142 -14.65 2.09 5.51
CA GLU A 142 -15.73 2.80 4.81
C GLU A 142 -15.36 4.27 4.59
N ASN A 143 -14.91 4.95 5.63
CA ASN A 143 -14.45 6.32 5.54
C ASN A 143 -13.29 6.48 4.53
N THR A 144 -12.29 5.57 4.59
CA THR A 144 -11.14 5.63 3.67
C THR A 144 -11.57 5.45 2.22
N PHE A 145 -12.49 4.52 1.96
CA PHE A 145 -13.02 4.26 0.63
C PHE A 145 -13.82 5.46 0.09
N GLU A 146 -14.69 6.05 0.90
CA GLU A 146 -15.42 7.25 0.54
C GLU A 146 -14.50 8.42 0.25
N TRP A 147 -13.53 8.70 1.12
CA TRP A 147 -12.56 9.77 0.91
C TRP A 147 -11.70 9.56 -0.35
N ALA A 148 -11.38 8.30 -0.68
CA ALA A 148 -10.70 8.00 -1.94
C ALA A 148 -11.56 8.37 -3.14
N ARG A 149 -12.85 8.01 -3.15
CA ARG A 149 -13.80 8.41 -4.21
C ARG A 149 -13.95 9.93 -4.30
N GLU A 150 -14.11 10.60 -3.17
CA GLU A 150 -14.20 12.07 -3.11
C GLU A 150 -12.93 12.77 -3.60
N ALA A 151 -11.75 12.17 -3.38
CA ALA A 151 -10.48 12.66 -3.93
C ALA A 151 -10.32 12.40 -5.43
N GLY A 152 -11.27 11.68 -6.08
CA GLY A 152 -11.28 11.39 -7.51
C GLY A 152 -10.51 10.15 -7.93
N PHE A 153 -10.36 9.15 -7.03
CA PHE A 153 -9.80 7.85 -7.41
C PHE A 153 -10.87 6.96 -8.04
N ASP A 154 -10.69 6.65 -9.32
CA ASP A 154 -11.56 5.77 -10.11
C ASP A 154 -11.02 4.35 -10.24
N ASN A 155 -9.82 4.09 -9.71
CA ASN A 155 -9.19 2.78 -9.69
C ASN A 155 -8.81 2.42 -8.25
N ILE A 156 -9.72 1.71 -7.56
CA ILE A 156 -9.56 1.27 -6.18
C ILE A 156 -9.54 -0.25 -6.13
N ASN A 157 -8.47 -0.79 -5.56
CA ASN A 157 -8.40 -2.20 -5.16
C ASN A 157 -8.71 -2.34 -3.67
N VAL A 158 -9.43 -3.40 -3.31
CA VAL A 158 -9.66 -3.79 -1.91
C VAL A 158 -9.10 -5.19 -1.68
N ASP A 159 -8.24 -5.32 -0.67
CA ASP A 159 -7.67 -6.61 -0.29
C ASP A 159 -8.54 -7.32 0.73
N LEU A 160 -8.86 -8.59 0.47
CA LEU A 160 -9.55 -9.50 1.38
C LEU A 160 -8.70 -10.75 1.64
N MET A 161 -8.81 -11.29 2.83
CA MET A 161 -8.11 -12.50 3.23
C MET A 161 -9.05 -13.66 3.54
N LEU A 162 -8.62 -14.85 3.12
CA LEU A 162 -9.24 -16.14 3.43
C LEU A 162 -8.50 -16.81 4.59
N ALA A 163 -9.19 -17.78 5.20
CA ALA A 163 -8.62 -18.63 6.25
C ALA A 163 -8.07 -17.85 7.46
N LEU A 164 -8.70 -16.73 7.81
CA LEU A 164 -8.39 -16.02 9.05
C LEU A 164 -8.78 -16.86 10.27
N PRO A 165 -8.11 -16.70 11.44
CA PRO A 165 -8.49 -17.40 12.67
C PRO A 165 -9.96 -17.19 13.00
N ASN A 166 -10.70 -18.29 13.18
CA ASN A 166 -12.15 -18.31 13.46
C ASN A 166 -13.04 -17.69 12.36
N GLN A 167 -12.54 -17.55 11.14
CA GLN A 167 -13.34 -17.12 9.99
C GLN A 167 -14.26 -18.28 9.53
N THR A 168 -15.54 -18.01 9.42
CA THR A 168 -16.50 -18.94 8.84
C THR A 168 -16.69 -18.66 7.35
N LEU A 169 -17.29 -19.60 6.64
CA LEU A 169 -17.67 -19.41 5.23
C LEU A 169 -18.67 -18.25 5.07
N ASP A 170 -19.54 -18.05 6.06
CA ASP A 170 -20.54 -16.97 6.00
C ASP A 170 -19.88 -15.59 6.24
N ASP A 171 -18.86 -15.49 7.10
CA ASP A 171 -18.04 -14.27 7.22
C ASP A 171 -17.39 -13.89 5.89
N LEU A 172 -16.84 -14.89 5.18
CA LEU A 172 -16.23 -14.64 3.89
C LEU A 172 -17.26 -14.18 2.86
N LYS A 173 -18.41 -14.87 2.76
CA LYS A 173 -19.50 -14.47 1.85
C LYS A 173 -19.99 -13.06 2.15
N GLU A 174 -20.15 -12.72 3.42
CA GLU A 174 -20.53 -11.38 3.85
C GLU A 174 -19.48 -10.35 3.41
N SER A 175 -18.18 -10.60 3.65
CA SER A 175 -17.10 -9.72 3.24
C SER A 175 -17.10 -9.49 1.73
N VAL A 176 -17.15 -10.55 0.93
CA VAL A 176 -17.17 -10.44 -0.54
C VAL A 176 -18.41 -9.69 -1.01
N LYS A 177 -19.58 -10.01 -0.50
CA LYS A 177 -20.83 -9.34 -0.88
C LYS A 177 -20.83 -7.85 -0.52
N THR A 178 -20.37 -7.53 0.67
CA THR A 178 -20.30 -6.15 1.17
C THR A 178 -19.37 -5.31 0.29
N ILE A 179 -18.17 -5.83 -0.01
CA ILE A 179 -17.20 -5.10 -0.84
C ILE A 179 -17.66 -5.03 -2.29
N ALA A 180 -18.24 -6.09 -2.85
CA ALA A 180 -18.78 -6.06 -4.22
C ALA A 180 -19.88 -4.99 -4.39
N ASN A 181 -20.69 -4.74 -3.36
CA ASN A 181 -21.71 -3.69 -3.37
C ASN A 181 -21.12 -2.26 -3.42
N LEU A 182 -19.90 -2.06 -2.92
CA LEU A 182 -19.18 -0.77 -3.02
C LEU A 182 -18.61 -0.53 -4.43
N LYS A 183 -18.61 -1.56 -5.28
CA LYS A 183 -18.13 -1.53 -6.67
C LYS A 183 -16.71 -0.96 -6.80
N PRO A 184 -15.71 -1.55 -6.10
CA PRO A 184 -14.32 -1.24 -6.43
C PRO A 184 -14.00 -1.80 -7.82
N GLU A 185 -13.01 -1.24 -8.50
CA GLU A 185 -12.56 -1.72 -9.83
C GLU A 185 -11.82 -3.04 -9.72
N HIS A 186 -11.24 -3.33 -8.55
CA HIS A 186 -10.51 -4.58 -8.31
C HIS A 186 -10.69 -5.08 -6.87
N ILE A 187 -10.70 -6.39 -6.70
CA ILE A 187 -10.68 -7.06 -5.38
C ILE A 187 -9.56 -8.11 -5.43
N SER A 188 -8.57 -7.97 -4.57
CA SER A 188 -7.53 -8.99 -4.38
C SER A 188 -7.96 -9.91 -3.24
N VAL A 189 -8.01 -11.22 -3.50
CA VAL A 189 -8.37 -12.21 -2.47
C VAL A 189 -7.26 -13.24 -2.35
N TYR A 190 -6.69 -13.39 -1.16
CA TYR A 190 -5.59 -14.32 -0.88
C TYR A 190 -5.75 -15.01 0.47
N SER A 191 -5.18 -16.21 0.60
CA SER A 191 -5.24 -16.98 1.84
C SER A 191 -4.21 -16.48 2.84
N LEU A 192 -4.57 -16.52 4.13
CA LEU A 192 -3.58 -16.39 5.19
C LEU A 192 -2.55 -17.51 5.08
N ILE A 193 -1.29 -17.12 5.00
CA ILE A 193 -0.15 -18.04 5.14
C ILE A 193 0.50 -17.74 6.49
N VAL A 194 0.83 -18.80 7.23
CA VAL A 194 1.53 -18.67 8.50
C VAL A 194 3.02 -18.70 8.21
N GLU A 195 3.63 -17.53 8.20
CA GLU A 195 5.06 -17.36 7.93
C GLU A 195 5.90 -17.51 9.20
N GLU A 196 7.11 -18.02 9.03
CA GLU A 196 8.10 -18.19 10.11
C GLU A 196 8.42 -16.85 10.79
N ASN A 197 8.71 -16.89 12.08
CA ASN A 197 9.05 -15.72 12.90
C ASN A 197 7.94 -14.68 13.05
N THR A 198 6.71 -14.99 12.63
CA THR A 198 5.55 -14.12 12.84
C THR A 198 4.90 -14.36 14.20
N LYS A 199 4.10 -13.40 14.67
CA LYS A 199 3.28 -13.63 15.87
C LYS A 199 2.19 -14.68 15.60
N MET A 200 1.73 -14.79 14.37
CA MET A 200 0.73 -15.78 13.94
C MET A 200 1.26 -17.21 14.10
N GLU A 201 2.51 -17.47 13.72
CA GLU A 201 3.15 -18.77 13.91
C GLU A 201 3.09 -19.23 15.37
N LYS A 202 3.45 -18.34 16.31
CA LYS A 202 3.40 -18.64 17.74
C LYS A 202 1.98 -18.94 18.23
N MET A 203 0.98 -18.20 17.71
CA MET A 203 -0.44 -18.39 18.07
C MET A 203 -1.04 -19.70 17.54
N VAL A 204 -0.45 -20.31 16.52
CA VAL A 204 -0.90 -21.59 15.94
C VAL A 204 -0.20 -22.77 16.62
N GLN A 205 1.00 -22.56 17.17
CA GLN A 205 1.77 -23.60 17.88
C GLN A 205 1.32 -23.81 19.33
N ASP A 206 0.69 -22.81 19.97
CA ASP A 206 0.10 -22.87 21.31
C ASP A 206 -1.31 -23.50 21.27
#